data_a8a1b38035735259355d8ab1d8e073b4
#
_entry.id   a8a1b38035735259355d8ab1d8e073b4
#
_cell.length_a   1.000
_cell.length_b   1.000
_cell.length_c   1.000
_cell.angle_alpha   90.00
_cell.angle_beta   90.00
_cell.angle_gamma   90.00
#
_symmetry.space_group_name_H-M   'P 1'
#
loop_
_entity.id
_entity.type
_entity.pdbx_description
1 polymer ?
#
loop_
_entity_poly.entity_id
_entity_poly.type
_entity_poly.pdbx_seq_one_letter_code
_entity_poly.pdbx_strand_id
1 'polypeptide(L)'
;MDNRFSSILKRALRVTADYVTAFILFCVLSASVFGLVRTETPVFIPWISFATFLILFGLVYVDMRNIGFKENRPQYNLNPSRFKGLLYGAIGIVPVLLVQMAVLAVNVPEGFEGLKRRIFQLISGPLYWMAKILGNEAWHYSVTLVSIIVMAFLGYLAGHRKFYLTTWVKTTLGTRKDRSA
;
A
#
# COMPACT_ATOMS: atom_id res chain seq x y z
N MET A 1 9.38 21.91 -9.10
CA MET A 1 9.09 21.09 -7.91
C MET A 1 9.87 21.65 -6.73
N ASP A 2 9.25 21.90 -5.60
CA ASP A 2 9.88 22.51 -4.43
C ASP A 2 10.10 21.52 -3.31
N ASN A 3 11.15 21.78 -2.47
CA ASN A 3 11.40 21.04 -1.22
C ASN A 3 10.62 21.63 -0.03
N ARG A 4 9.62 22.48 -0.26
CA ARG A 4 8.77 23.03 0.80
C ARG A 4 7.99 21.89 1.48
N PHE A 5 7.78 22.01 2.79
CA PHE A 5 7.03 21.03 3.60
C PHE A 5 5.66 20.66 2.98
N SER A 6 4.93 21.67 2.50
CA SER A 6 3.64 21.47 1.82
C SER A 6 3.75 20.56 0.59
N SER A 7 4.83 20.66 -0.18
CA SER A 7 5.05 19.81 -1.35
C SER A 7 5.40 18.37 -0.95
N ILE A 8 6.15 18.19 0.13
CA ILE A 8 6.47 16.87 0.71
C ILE A 8 5.20 16.20 1.20
N LEU A 9 4.41 16.93 1.97
CA LEU A 9 3.13 16.44 2.50
C LEU A 9 2.17 16.03 1.37
N LYS A 10 2.03 16.86 0.33
CA LYS A 10 1.15 16.56 -0.82
C LYS A 10 1.58 15.29 -1.56
N ARG A 11 2.89 14.99 -1.63
CA ARG A 11 3.41 13.76 -2.24
C ARG A 11 3.19 12.54 -1.33
N ALA A 12 3.38 12.71 -0.02
CA ALA A 12 3.13 11.66 0.95
C ALA A 12 1.64 11.29 1.03
N LEU A 13 0.74 12.28 0.97
CA LEU A 13 -0.71 12.04 0.95
C LEU A 13 -1.20 11.22 -0.26
N ARG A 14 -0.42 11.10 -1.32
CA ARG A 14 -0.74 10.16 -2.41
C ARG A 14 -0.70 8.72 -1.93
N VAL A 15 0.25 8.34 -1.07
CA VAL A 15 0.29 6.99 -0.48
C VAL A 15 -0.97 6.73 0.34
N THR A 16 -1.46 7.73 1.08
CA THR A 16 -2.76 7.63 1.79
C THR A 16 -3.91 7.45 0.81
N ALA A 17 -3.93 8.21 -0.29
CA ALA A 17 -4.98 8.11 -1.31
C ALA A 17 -4.98 6.73 -1.98
N ASP A 18 -3.80 6.19 -2.30
CA ASP A 18 -3.64 4.84 -2.86
C ASP A 18 -4.17 3.78 -1.90
N TYR A 19 -3.88 3.95 -0.59
CA TYR A 19 -4.41 3.07 0.45
C TYR A 19 -5.94 3.13 0.54
N VAL A 20 -6.51 4.34 0.55
CA VAL A 20 -7.98 4.54 0.57
C VAL A 20 -8.63 3.93 -0.66
N THR A 21 -8.00 4.07 -1.84
CA THR A 21 -8.49 3.44 -3.08
C THR A 21 -8.51 1.92 -2.96
N ALA A 22 -7.42 1.32 -2.49
CA ALA A 22 -7.36 -0.13 -2.27
C ALA A 22 -8.33 -0.61 -1.18
N PHE A 23 -8.55 0.20 -0.14
CA PHE A 23 -9.52 -0.06 0.91
C PHE A 23 -10.95 -0.06 0.37
N ILE A 24 -11.33 0.94 -0.43
CA ILE A 24 -12.65 0.98 -1.09
C ILE A 24 -12.84 -0.26 -1.96
N LEU A 25 -11.83 -0.62 -2.76
CA LEU A 25 -11.88 -1.80 -3.60
C LEU A 25 -12.06 -3.09 -2.77
N PHE A 26 -11.34 -3.20 -1.64
CA PHE A 26 -11.50 -4.31 -0.70
C PHE A 26 -12.94 -4.39 -0.18
N CYS A 27 -13.55 -3.27 0.21
CA CYS A 27 -14.93 -3.22 0.70
C CYS A 27 -15.91 -3.68 -0.38
N VAL A 28 -15.77 -3.19 -1.62
CA VAL A 28 -16.64 -3.56 -2.74
C VAL A 28 -16.53 -5.06 -3.06
N LEU A 29 -15.31 -5.58 -3.19
CA LEU A 29 -15.10 -7.01 -3.47
C LEU A 29 -15.60 -7.90 -2.33
N SER A 30 -15.35 -7.50 -1.07
CA SER A 30 -15.83 -8.24 0.09
C SER A 30 -17.37 -8.25 0.13
N ALA A 31 -18.03 -7.12 -0.10
CA ALA A 31 -19.48 -7.03 -0.15
C ALA A 31 -20.08 -7.92 -1.26
N SER A 32 -19.44 -7.93 -2.44
CA SER A 32 -19.87 -8.79 -3.57
C SER A 32 -19.78 -10.27 -3.23
N VAL A 33 -18.71 -10.71 -2.59
CA VAL A 33 -18.55 -12.12 -2.16
C VAL A 33 -19.53 -12.48 -1.04
N PHE A 34 -19.79 -11.58 -0.09
CA PHE A 34 -20.81 -11.79 0.93
C PHE A 34 -22.22 -12.01 0.34
N GLY A 35 -22.54 -11.30 -0.75
CA GLY A 35 -23.81 -11.50 -1.45
C GLY A 35 -23.94 -12.83 -2.17
N LEU A 36 -22.84 -13.37 -2.68
CA LEU A 36 -22.80 -14.61 -3.48
C LEU A 36 -22.62 -15.88 -2.62
N VAL A 37 -21.78 -15.81 -1.58
CA VAL A 37 -21.34 -16.99 -0.81
C VAL A 37 -21.59 -16.76 0.67
N ARG A 38 -22.81 -17.05 1.14
CA ARG A 38 -23.22 -16.77 2.52
C ARG A 38 -22.46 -17.59 3.58
N THR A 39 -22.08 -18.83 3.29
CA THR A 39 -21.56 -19.78 4.29
C THR A 39 -20.03 -19.84 4.36
N GLU A 40 -19.32 -19.60 3.26
CA GLU A 40 -17.86 -19.78 3.17
C GLU A 40 -17.07 -18.47 3.13
N THR A 41 -17.71 -17.34 3.38
CA THR A 41 -17.11 -16.00 3.35
C THR A 41 -15.79 -15.87 4.13
N PRO A 42 -15.61 -16.49 5.32
CA PRO A 42 -14.38 -16.36 6.09
C PRO A 42 -13.14 -16.93 5.37
N VAL A 43 -13.33 -17.87 4.45
CA VAL A 43 -12.24 -18.48 3.67
C VAL A 43 -11.78 -17.55 2.54
N PHE A 44 -12.71 -16.80 1.93
CA PHE A 44 -12.39 -15.93 0.79
C PHE A 44 -11.82 -14.57 1.16
N ILE A 45 -12.12 -14.05 2.37
CA ILE A 45 -11.64 -12.73 2.81
C ILE A 45 -10.09 -12.58 2.70
N PRO A 46 -9.26 -13.54 3.14
CA PRO A 46 -7.81 -13.42 3.00
C PRO A 46 -7.35 -13.35 1.53
N TRP A 47 -8.01 -14.07 0.62
CA TRP A 47 -7.70 -14.04 -0.80
C TRP A 47 -8.06 -12.72 -1.46
N ILE A 48 -9.21 -12.14 -1.09
CA ILE A 48 -9.61 -10.79 -1.52
C ILE A 48 -8.60 -9.77 -0.99
N SER A 49 -8.22 -9.89 0.28
CA SER A 49 -7.21 -9.04 0.91
C SER A 49 -5.87 -9.14 0.18
N PHE A 50 -5.43 -10.35 -0.18
CA PHE A 50 -4.20 -10.54 -0.95
C PHE A 50 -4.28 -9.91 -2.35
N ALA A 51 -5.41 -10.10 -3.05
CA ALA A 51 -5.61 -9.48 -4.37
C ALA A 51 -5.59 -7.95 -4.30
N THR A 52 -6.29 -7.39 -3.32
CA THR A 52 -6.30 -5.92 -3.10
C THR A 52 -4.95 -5.39 -2.63
N PHE A 53 -4.16 -6.18 -1.89
CA PHE A 53 -2.78 -5.87 -1.56
C PHE A 53 -1.89 -5.75 -2.80
N LEU A 54 -2.03 -6.66 -3.78
CA LEU A 54 -1.27 -6.57 -5.04
C LEU A 54 -1.63 -5.30 -5.83
N ILE A 55 -2.90 -4.91 -5.81
CA ILE A 55 -3.35 -3.65 -6.41
C ILE A 55 -2.76 -2.45 -5.66
N LEU A 56 -2.81 -2.46 -4.32
CA LEU A 56 -2.19 -1.43 -3.48
C LEU A 56 -0.70 -1.31 -3.78
N PHE A 57 0.00 -2.45 -3.86
CA PHE A 57 1.42 -2.47 -4.25
C PHE A 57 1.64 -1.78 -5.60
N GLY A 58 0.83 -2.12 -6.60
CA GLY A 58 0.92 -1.52 -7.94
C GLY A 58 0.72 0.00 -7.91
N LEU A 59 -0.32 0.48 -7.23
CA LEU A 59 -0.64 1.90 -7.12
C LEU A 59 0.50 2.68 -6.45
N VAL A 60 0.88 2.29 -5.22
CA VAL A 60 1.95 2.94 -4.46
C VAL A 60 3.28 2.89 -5.21
N TYR A 61 3.62 1.74 -5.80
CA TYR A 61 4.86 1.59 -6.58
C TYR A 61 4.90 2.53 -7.78
N VAL A 62 3.81 2.60 -8.57
CA VAL A 62 3.75 3.43 -9.77
C VAL A 62 3.80 4.91 -9.41
N ASP A 63 3.05 5.33 -8.41
CA ASP A 63 3.01 6.73 -7.98
C ASP A 63 4.35 7.19 -7.39
N MET A 64 4.95 6.39 -6.52
CA MET A 64 6.26 6.70 -5.95
C MET A 64 7.38 6.66 -7.00
N ARG A 65 7.32 5.73 -7.96
CA ARG A 65 8.24 5.71 -9.10
C ARG A 65 8.14 6.99 -9.93
N ASN A 66 6.92 7.43 -10.21
CA ASN A 66 6.70 8.66 -10.98
C ASN A 66 7.23 9.90 -10.24
N ILE A 67 7.07 9.95 -8.91
CA ILE A 67 7.64 11.01 -8.07
C ILE A 67 9.17 10.98 -8.11
N GLY A 68 9.77 9.81 -7.86
CA GLY A 68 11.22 9.63 -7.88
C GLY A 68 11.84 10.00 -9.24
N PHE A 69 11.19 9.61 -10.33
CA PHE A 69 11.61 9.99 -11.69
C PHE A 69 11.54 11.51 -11.93
N LYS A 70 10.45 12.16 -11.48
CA LYS A 70 10.28 13.60 -11.63
C LYS A 70 11.30 14.39 -10.80
N GLU A 71 11.54 13.97 -9.56
CA GLU A 71 12.49 14.63 -8.66
C GLU A 71 13.95 14.52 -9.14
N ASN A 72 14.29 13.44 -9.81
CA ASN A 72 15.65 13.20 -10.34
C ASN A 72 15.91 13.90 -11.69
N ARG A 73 14.98 14.72 -12.18
CA ARG A 73 15.21 15.53 -13.39
C ARG A 73 16.13 16.72 -13.08
N PRO A 74 17.19 16.95 -13.88
CA PRO A 74 18.15 18.06 -13.65
C PRO A 74 17.49 19.44 -13.65
N GLN A 75 16.35 19.60 -14.34
CA GLN A 75 15.58 20.85 -14.42
C GLN A 75 15.11 21.38 -13.07
N TYR A 76 14.96 20.51 -12.07
CA TYR A 76 14.44 20.90 -10.74
C TYR A 76 15.54 21.14 -9.71
N ASN A 77 16.78 20.78 -9.99
CA ASN A 77 17.97 20.97 -9.13
C ASN A 77 17.77 20.56 -7.66
N LEU A 78 16.99 19.47 -7.42
CA LEU A 78 16.54 19.06 -6.10
C LEU A 78 17.52 18.15 -5.38
N ASN A 79 18.50 17.55 -6.10
CA ASN A 79 19.43 16.52 -5.59
C ASN A 79 18.75 15.57 -4.57
N PRO A 80 17.73 14.79 -4.99
CA PRO A 80 16.92 14.02 -4.06
C PRO A 80 17.74 12.87 -3.47
N SER A 81 17.66 12.72 -2.14
CA SER A 81 18.19 11.53 -1.46
C SER A 81 17.43 10.28 -1.91
N ARG A 82 18.14 9.16 -2.09
CA ARG A 82 17.57 7.85 -2.45
C ARG A 82 16.56 7.34 -1.40
N PHE A 83 16.66 7.83 -0.16
CA PHE A 83 15.80 7.42 0.95
C PHE A 83 14.52 8.25 1.12
N LYS A 84 14.28 9.27 0.27
CA LYS A 84 13.05 10.08 0.36
C LYS A 84 11.78 9.25 0.24
N GLY A 85 11.82 8.10 -0.46
CA GLY A 85 10.70 7.18 -0.53
C GLY A 85 10.26 6.63 0.82
N LEU A 86 11.20 6.37 1.74
CA LEU A 86 10.88 5.99 3.14
C LEU A 86 10.13 7.12 3.86
N LEU A 87 10.58 8.37 3.68
CA LEU A 87 9.93 9.53 4.28
C LEU A 87 8.50 9.70 3.76
N TYR A 88 8.29 9.59 2.44
CA TYR A 88 6.95 9.69 1.86
C TYR A 88 6.03 8.55 2.33
N GLY A 89 6.54 7.33 2.40
CA GLY A 89 5.81 6.19 2.94
C GLY A 89 5.46 6.39 4.42
N ALA A 90 6.42 6.78 5.25
CA ALA A 90 6.21 7.00 6.69
C ALA A 90 5.17 8.11 6.96
N ILE A 91 5.27 9.26 6.29
CA ILE A 91 4.28 10.33 6.43
C ILE A 91 2.92 9.88 5.85
N GLY A 92 2.91 9.16 4.74
CA GLY A 92 1.70 8.72 4.06
C GLY A 92 0.87 7.71 4.85
N ILE A 93 1.47 6.92 5.74
CA ILE A 93 0.73 5.98 6.59
C ILE A 93 0.16 6.63 7.86
N VAL A 94 0.64 7.83 8.25
CA VAL A 94 0.21 8.49 9.50
C VAL A 94 -1.31 8.62 9.60
N PRO A 95 -2.07 9.07 8.59
CA PRO A 95 -3.52 9.17 8.69
C PRO A 95 -4.19 7.81 8.96
N VAL A 96 -3.71 6.74 8.31
CA VAL A 96 -4.23 5.38 8.51
C VAL A 96 -3.92 4.88 9.92
N LEU A 97 -2.69 5.13 10.39
CA LEU A 97 -2.27 4.77 11.75
C LEU A 97 -3.10 5.51 12.79
N LEU A 98 -3.38 6.81 12.59
CA LEU A 98 -4.22 7.60 13.50
C LEU A 98 -5.64 7.02 13.58
N VAL A 99 -6.23 6.61 12.47
CA VAL A 99 -7.55 5.96 12.46
C VAL A 99 -7.50 4.63 13.21
N GLN A 100 -6.47 3.81 13.02
CA GLN A 100 -6.31 2.56 13.76
C GLN A 100 -6.16 2.80 15.26
N MET A 101 -5.33 3.78 15.65
CA MET A 101 -5.14 4.15 17.07
C MET A 101 -6.42 4.69 17.70
N ALA A 102 -7.20 5.49 16.96
CA ALA A 102 -8.50 5.98 17.44
C ALA A 102 -9.46 4.81 17.72
N VAL A 103 -9.55 3.82 16.85
CA VAL A 103 -10.38 2.63 17.07
C VAL A 103 -9.89 1.81 18.28
N LEU A 104 -8.58 1.71 18.48
CA LEU A 104 -8.01 1.02 19.65
C LEU A 104 -8.34 1.76 20.96
N ALA A 105 -8.30 3.10 20.95
CA ALA A 105 -8.55 3.93 22.12
C ALA A 105 -10.04 3.94 22.58
N VAL A 106 -10.97 3.57 21.68
CA VAL A 106 -12.39 3.49 22.06
C VAL A 106 -12.61 2.33 23.01
N ASN A 107 -13.03 2.63 24.24
CA ASN A 107 -13.50 1.63 25.20
C ASN A 107 -14.91 1.20 24.79
N VAL A 108 -15.07 -0.09 24.50
CA VAL A 108 -16.35 -0.66 24.09
C VAL A 108 -16.89 -1.49 25.25
N PRO A 109 -18.20 -1.38 25.58
CA PRO A 109 -18.83 -2.19 26.62
C PRO A 109 -18.64 -3.68 26.39
N GLU A 110 -18.65 -4.45 27.48
CA GLU A 110 -18.60 -5.92 27.42
C GLU A 110 -19.68 -6.46 26.47
N GLY A 111 -19.30 -7.34 25.57
CA GLY A 111 -20.18 -7.88 24.50
C GLY A 111 -19.97 -7.26 23.11
N PHE A 112 -19.39 -6.07 22.98
CA PHE A 112 -19.12 -5.44 21.67
C PHE A 112 -17.65 -5.57 21.22
N GLU A 113 -16.81 -6.29 21.94
CA GLU A 113 -15.40 -6.53 21.57
C GLU A 113 -15.25 -7.16 20.18
N GLY A 114 -16.17 -8.07 19.84
CA GLY A 114 -16.21 -8.69 18.51
C GLY A 114 -16.46 -7.66 17.39
N LEU A 115 -17.28 -6.64 17.62
CA LEU A 115 -17.52 -5.56 16.67
C LEU A 115 -16.29 -4.69 16.49
N LYS A 116 -15.62 -4.29 17.59
CA LYS A 116 -14.36 -3.55 17.56
C LYS A 116 -13.30 -4.26 16.71
N ARG A 117 -13.14 -5.57 16.94
CA ARG A 117 -12.21 -6.40 16.18
C ARG A 117 -12.55 -6.43 14.69
N ARG A 118 -13.84 -6.57 14.33
CA ARG A 118 -14.29 -6.57 12.92
C ARG A 118 -14.05 -5.22 12.24
N ILE A 119 -14.32 -4.11 12.94
CA ILE A 119 -14.03 -2.76 12.41
C ILE A 119 -12.54 -2.62 12.16
N PHE A 120 -11.69 -3.06 13.09
CA PHE A 120 -10.25 -3.01 12.94
C PHE A 120 -9.75 -3.86 11.76
N GLN A 121 -10.30 -5.05 11.60
CA GLN A 121 -10.04 -5.93 10.46
C GLN A 121 -10.48 -5.28 9.14
N LEU A 122 -11.62 -4.61 9.13
CA LEU A 122 -12.15 -3.92 7.94
C LEU A 122 -11.21 -2.76 7.53
N ILE A 123 -10.83 -1.90 8.48
CA ILE A 123 -9.92 -0.77 8.21
C ILE A 123 -8.59 -1.27 7.64
N SER A 124 -8.10 -2.39 8.12
CA SER A 124 -6.85 -3.01 7.65
C SER A 124 -7.04 -3.90 6.42
N GLY A 125 -8.21 -3.88 5.79
CA GLY A 125 -8.67 -4.81 4.75
C GLY A 125 -7.63 -5.25 3.73
N PRO A 126 -6.94 -4.35 2.99
CA PRO A 126 -5.92 -4.74 2.02
C PRO A 126 -4.71 -5.46 2.64
N LEU A 127 -4.45 -5.27 3.95
CA LEU A 127 -3.33 -5.86 4.69
C LEU A 127 -3.76 -7.02 5.60
N TYR A 128 -5.04 -7.35 5.64
CA TYR A 128 -5.61 -8.36 6.53
C TYR A 128 -4.95 -9.73 6.37
N TRP A 129 -4.64 -10.16 5.14
CA TRP A 129 -3.97 -11.43 4.87
C TRP A 129 -2.61 -11.54 5.58
N MET A 130 -1.82 -10.46 5.61
CA MET A 130 -0.53 -10.42 6.31
C MET A 130 -0.72 -10.49 7.82
N ALA A 131 -1.66 -9.70 8.37
CA ALA A 131 -1.97 -9.72 9.79
C ALA A 131 -2.47 -11.10 10.24
N LYS A 132 -3.24 -11.80 9.40
CA LYS A 132 -3.69 -13.16 9.66
C LYS A 132 -2.53 -14.16 9.76
N ILE A 133 -1.53 -14.04 8.89
CA ILE A 133 -0.32 -14.89 8.94
C ILE A 133 0.50 -14.61 10.21
N LEU A 134 0.58 -13.33 10.65
CA LEU A 134 1.35 -12.92 11.82
C LEU A 134 0.70 -13.33 13.15
N GLY A 135 -0.58 -13.73 13.18
CA GLY A 135 -1.26 -14.17 14.39
C GLY A 135 -2.58 -13.43 14.69
N ASN A 136 -2.98 -12.46 13.86
CA ASN A 136 -4.28 -11.79 13.93
C ASN A 136 -4.59 -11.04 15.24
N GLU A 137 -3.54 -10.56 15.94
CA GLU A 137 -3.67 -9.67 17.10
C GLU A 137 -3.69 -8.20 16.65
N ALA A 138 -4.21 -7.31 17.52
CA ALA A 138 -4.40 -5.89 17.17
C ALA A 138 -3.10 -5.20 16.73
N TRP A 139 -1.98 -5.47 17.37
CA TRP A 139 -0.69 -4.87 17.03
C TRP A 139 -0.11 -5.37 15.70
N HIS A 140 -0.45 -6.61 15.27
CA HIS A 140 0.00 -7.14 13.98
C HIS A 140 -0.51 -6.28 12.82
N TYR A 141 -1.73 -5.75 12.92
CA TYR A 141 -2.29 -4.87 11.90
C TYR A 141 -1.48 -3.57 11.74
N SER A 142 -1.01 -3.00 12.85
CA SER A 142 -0.15 -1.82 12.79
C SER A 142 1.23 -2.14 12.19
N VAL A 143 1.78 -3.30 12.50
CA VAL A 143 3.05 -3.76 11.93
C VAL A 143 2.94 -3.95 10.41
N THR A 144 1.81 -4.45 9.91
CA THR A 144 1.63 -4.63 8.45
C THR A 144 1.69 -3.32 7.66
N LEU A 145 1.42 -2.16 8.29
CA LEU A 145 1.58 -0.85 7.65
C LEU A 145 3.03 -0.57 7.21
N VAL A 146 4.02 -1.20 7.85
CA VAL A 146 5.43 -1.09 7.45
C VAL A 146 5.63 -1.56 6.00
N SER A 147 4.83 -2.52 5.53
CA SER A 147 4.88 -2.97 4.14
C SER A 147 4.64 -1.83 3.14
N ILE A 148 3.77 -0.86 3.47
CA ILE A 148 3.50 0.31 2.63
C ILE A 148 4.73 1.20 2.53
N ILE A 149 5.47 1.38 3.63
CA ILE A 149 6.73 2.15 3.62
C ILE A 149 7.73 1.48 2.69
N VAL A 150 7.84 0.14 2.77
CA VAL A 150 8.73 -0.63 1.88
C VAL A 150 8.31 -0.49 0.42
N MET A 151 7.01 -0.58 0.11
CA MET A 151 6.49 -0.37 -1.24
C MET A 151 6.82 1.03 -1.77
N ALA A 152 6.59 2.06 -0.96
CA ALA A 152 6.88 3.44 -1.32
C ALA A 152 8.39 3.65 -1.57
N PHE A 153 9.24 3.05 -0.74
CA PHE A 153 10.68 3.08 -0.93
C PHE A 153 11.12 2.40 -2.22
N LEU A 154 10.63 1.20 -2.49
CA LEU A 154 10.97 0.45 -3.70
C LEU A 154 10.51 1.18 -4.97
N GLY A 155 9.30 1.72 -4.97
CA GLY A 155 8.79 2.53 -6.08
C GLY A 155 9.64 3.77 -6.31
N TYR A 156 9.93 4.53 -5.26
CA TYR A 156 10.76 5.73 -5.35
C TYR A 156 12.18 5.43 -5.84
N LEU A 157 12.81 4.37 -5.31
CA LEU A 157 14.15 3.93 -5.71
C LEU A 157 14.20 3.53 -7.19
N ALA A 158 13.18 2.82 -7.67
CA ALA A 158 13.04 2.47 -9.08
C ALA A 158 12.92 3.71 -9.97
N GLY A 159 12.15 4.71 -9.56
CA GLY A 159 12.05 6.00 -10.24
C GLY A 159 13.36 6.77 -10.24
N HIS A 160 14.05 6.82 -9.11
CA HIS A 160 15.35 7.48 -8.96
C HIS A 160 16.41 6.84 -9.86
N ARG A 161 16.43 5.51 -10.01
CA ARG A 161 17.34 4.77 -10.89
C ARG A 161 16.91 4.73 -12.35
N LYS A 162 15.80 5.40 -12.72
CA LYS A 162 15.20 5.35 -14.07
C LYS A 162 14.90 3.92 -14.54
N PHE A 163 14.57 3.04 -13.59
CA PHE A 163 14.28 1.64 -13.88
C PHE A 163 12.84 1.48 -14.38
N TYR A 164 12.68 0.87 -15.56
CA TYR A 164 11.39 0.56 -16.16
C TYR A 164 11.20 -0.97 -16.23
N LEU A 165 10.29 -1.49 -15.42
CA LEU A 165 9.95 -2.92 -15.44
C LEU A 165 9.55 -3.41 -16.83
N THR A 166 8.79 -2.60 -17.58
CA THR A 166 8.35 -2.91 -18.93
C THR A 166 9.50 -3.06 -19.91
N THR A 167 10.52 -2.22 -19.80
CA THR A 167 11.72 -2.32 -20.65
C THR A 167 12.56 -3.52 -20.27
N TRP A 168 12.71 -3.78 -18.97
CA TRP A 168 13.44 -4.94 -18.47
C TRP A 168 12.79 -6.26 -18.92
N VAL A 169 11.46 -6.39 -18.79
CA VAL A 169 10.69 -7.56 -19.25
C VAL A 169 10.84 -7.74 -20.76
N LYS A 170 10.72 -6.67 -21.56
CA LYS A 170 10.91 -6.73 -23.01
C LYS A 170 12.32 -7.18 -23.40
N THR A 171 13.35 -6.64 -22.71
CA THR A 171 14.75 -7.02 -22.99
C THR A 171 15.00 -8.47 -22.60
N THR A 172 14.47 -8.94 -21.47
CA THR A 172 14.66 -10.33 -21.02
C THR A 172 13.90 -11.35 -21.89
N LEU A 173 12.70 -10.99 -22.35
CA LEU A 173 11.90 -11.87 -23.22
C LEU A 173 12.29 -11.74 -24.70
N GLY A 174 12.75 -10.56 -25.15
CA GLY A 174 13.15 -10.29 -26.54
C GLY A 174 14.50 -10.94 -26.92
N THR A 175 15.45 -10.99 -26.01
CA THR A 175 16.76 -11.65 -26.24
C THR A 175 16.68 -13.16 -26.48
N ARG A 176 15.52 -13.76 -26.20
CA ARG A 176 15.30 -15.18 -26.49
C ARG A 176 14.95 -15.46 -27.96
N LYS A 177 14.50 -14.45 -28.72
CA LYS A 177 14.05 -14.60 -30.11
C LYS A 177 15.19 -14.48 -31.12
N ASP A 178 16.27 -13.77 -30.79
CA ASP A 178 17.38 -13.55 -31.74
C ASP A 178 18.50 -14.58 -31.63
N ARG A 179 18.38 -15.59 -30.75
CA ARG A 179 19.34 -16.71 -30.64
C ARG A 179 18.93 -18.00 -31.35
N SER A 180 17.80 -17.98 -32.04
CA SER A 180 17.25 -19.16 -32.74
C SER A 180 17.08 -18.94 -34.25
N ALA A 181 17.81 -17.96 -34.83
CA ALA A 181 17.91 -17.76 -36.29
C ALA A 181 19.32 -18.04 -36.78
#